data_45873dba38db735ca97d2f4587a72dcd
#
_entry.id   45873dba38db735ca97d2f4587a72dcd
#
_cell.length_a   1.000
_cell.length_b   1.000
_cell.length_c   1.000
_cell.angle_alpha   90.00
_cell.angle_beta   90.00
_cell.angle_gamma   90.00
#
_symmetry.space_group_name_H-M   'P 1'
#
loop_
_entity.id
_entity.type
_entity.pdbx_description
1 polymer ?
#
loop_
_entity_poly.entity_id
_entity_poly.type
_entity_poly.pdbx_seq_one_letter_code
_entity_poly.pdbx_strand_id
1 'polypeptide(L)'
;MMKNPNIIFPNAFDLAEVLNECLKRSDLNQFLQTKGIYFFNAPQEEVAKKVAGLFLDYDDLEVIRQNAYKNVSKKVLSGFNLKSNSIFDLKGIYEDLRDAGTLSTKGYTLNTLVKQNISGKIVYRGSITYQSKKPTKMAFLQTEEREVYFEMKEIDDKYWQVEIDGCKSSDGKAVQKLLQEAVKGKNIDIDSIDIDKLSVKSTIEFFDELAQNGMGNEWLLDDVARLTFKKKEEEDEEDEEQNATSEQLSGITQAILEGKNLRDNTFVRTSEDAGYIFTAMTYVFSNKVEGKRINIRAECKGSPKI
;
A
#
# COMPACT_ATOMS: atom_id res chain seq x y z
N MET A 1 -0.35 -14.57 28.48
CA MET A 1 -1.00 -13.40 27.86
C MET A 1 -2.48 -13.74 27.69
N MET A 2 -3.39 -13.17 28.46
CA MET A 2 -4.83 -13.46 28.30
C MET A 2 -5.30 -12.86 26.98
N LYS A 3 -5.66 -13.74 26.04
CA LYS A 3 -6.26 -13.33 24.76
C LYS A 3 -7.63 -12.69 25.04
N ASN A 4 -7.90 -11.60 24.38
CA ASN A 4 -9.07 -10.75 24.53
C ASN A 4 -10.36 -11.58 24.40
N PRO A 5 -11.28 -11.61 25.38
CA PRO A 5 -12.46 -12.47 25.38
C PRO A 5 -13.57 -12.04 24.40
N ASN A 6 -13.42 -10.97 23.68
CA ASN A 6 -14.42 -10.45 22.75
C ASN A 6 -14.23 -10.99 21.33
N ILE A 7 -14.22 -12.33 21.18
CA ILE A 7 -14.24 -12.93 19.85
C ILE A 7 -15.69 -13.08 19.43
N ILE A 8 -16.05 -12.35 18.37
CA ILE A 8 -17.34 -12.52 17.72
C ILE A 8 -17.23 -13.74 16.81
N PHE A 9 -17.89 -14.84 17.21
CA PHE A 9 -18.03 -15.99 16.34
C PHE A 9 -18.94 -15.61 15.16
N PRO A 10 -18.51 -15.84 13.90
CA PRO A 10 -19.35 -15.58 12.74
C PRO A 10 -20.52 -16.57 12.74
N ASN A 11 -21.69 -16.13 12.28
CA ASN A 11 -22.75 -17.07 11.97
C ASN A 11 -22.39 -17.87 10.69
N ALA A 12 -23.11 -18.96 10.44
CA ALA A 12 -22.81 -19.85 9.30
C ALA A 12 -22.92 -19.16 7.95
N PHE A 13 -23.81 -18.16 7.81
CA PHE A 13 -23.96 -17.40 6.56
C PHE A 13 -22.73 -16.51 6.30
N ASP A 14 -22.34 -15.68 7.27
CA ASP A 14 -21.16 -14.82 7.18
C ASP A 14 -19.90 -15.63 6.95
N LEU A 15 -19.78 -16.79 7.61
CA LEU A 15 -18.64 -17.67 7.44
C LEU A 15 -18.60 -18.29 6.04
N ALA A 16 -19.73 -18.72 5.48
CA ALA A 16 -19.81 -19.24 4.12
C ALA A 16 -19.37 -18.18 3.09
N GLU A 17 -19.78 -16.92 3.27
CA GLU A 17 -19.38 -15.81 2.42
C GLU A 17 -17.86 -15.54 2.49
N VAL A 18 -17.27 -15.52 3.69
CA VAL A 18 -15.82 -15.39 3.87
C VAL A 18 -15.06 -16.52 3.17
N LEU A 19 -15.49 -17.77 3.36
CA LEU A 19 -14.87 -18.94 2.76
C LEU A 19 -14.98 -18.94 1.23
N ASN A 20 -16.08 -18.42 0.68
CA ASN A 20 -16.28 -18.34 -0.76
C ASN A 20 -15.54 -17.18 -1.41
N GLU A 21 -15.60 -15.99 -0.83
CA GLU A 21 -15.10 -14.76 -1.47
C GLU A 21 -13.68 -14.39 -1.09
N CYS A 22 -13.26 -14.73 0.14
CA CYS A 22 -11.99 -14.27 0.68
C CYS A 22 -10.89 -15.33 0.66
N LEU A 23 -11.22 -16.63 0.59
CA LEU A 23 -10.23 -17.70 0.51
C LEU A 23 -10.00 -18.16 -0.92
N LYS A 24 -8.75 -18.54 -1.24
CA LYS A 24 -8.47 -19.31 -2.45
C LYS A 24 -8.91 -20.76 -2.24
N ARG A 25 -9.28 -21.41 -3.33
CA ARG A 25 -9.65 -22.82 -3.30
C ARG A 25 -8.54 -23.72 -2.71
N SER A 26 -7.29 -23.40 -3.00
CA SER A 26 -6.12 -24.11 -2.45
C SER A 26 -6.07 -24.04 -0.93
N ASP A 27 -6.27 -22.85 -0.35
CA ASP A 27 -6.20 -22.62 1.09
C ASP A 27 -7.36 -23.31 1.81
N LEU A 28 -8.56 -23.25 1.20
CA LEU A 28 -9.73 -23.95 1.72
C LEU A 28 -9.53 -25.47 1.70
N ASN A 29 -8.99 -26.03 0.62
CA ASN A 29 -8.68 -27.44 0.53
C ASN A 29 -7.59 -27.84 1.54
N GLN A 30 -6.53 -27.06 1.72
CA GLN A 30 -5.50 -27.32 2.70
C GLN A 30 -6.06 -27.33 4.13
N PHE A 31 -6.90 -26.36 4.47
CA PHE A 31 -7.60 -26.32 5.75
C PHE A 31 -8.45 -27.58 5.97
N LEU A 32 -9.23 -27.99 4.98
CA LEU A 32 -10.09 -29.17 5.08
C LEU A 32 -9.29 -30.47 5.22
N GLN A 33 -8.14 -30.57 4.53
CA GLN A 33 -7.24 -31.72 4.67
C GLN A 33 -6.75 -31.91 6.10
N THR A 34 -6.49 -30.82 6.85
CA THR A 34 -6.11 -30.91 8.26
C THR A 34 -7.23 -31.52 9.13
N LYS A 35 -8.47 -31.45 8.68
CA LYS A 35 -9.66 -32.06 9.31
C LYS A 35 -10.02 -33.43 8.74
N GLY A 36 -9.22 -33.96 7.80
CA GLY A 36 -9.50 -35.22 7.12
C GLY A 36 -10.66 -35.17 6.13
N ILE A 37 -11.05 -33.98 5.69
CA ILE A 37 -12.19 -33.76 4.79
C ILE A 37 -11.68 -33.49 3.37
N TYR A 38 -12.26 -34.19 2.40
CA TYR A 38 -11.91 -34.06 0.98
C TYR A 38 -13.17 -33.84 0.16
N PHE A 39 -13.14 -32.83 -0.71
CA PHE A 39 -14.21 -32.55 -1.68
C PHE A 39 -13.68 -32.75 -3.11
N PHE A 40 -14.39 -33.55 -3.89
CA PHE A 40 -14.10 -33.80 -5.30
C PHE A 40 -15.15 -33.14 -6.18
N ASN A 41 -14.71 -32.39 -7.18
CA ASN A 41 -15.53 -31.74 -8.20
C ASN A 41 -16.70 -30.87 -7.68
N ALA A 42 -16.62 -30.38 -6.44
CA ALA A 42 -17.65 -29.50 -5.88
C ALA A 42 -17.28 -28.03 -6.15
N PRO A 43 -18.22 -27.15 -6.52
CA PRO A 43 -17.99 -25.71 -6.61
C PRO A 43 -17.56 -25.13 -5.26
N GLN A 44 -16.77 -24.04 -5.28
CA GLN A 44 -16.27 -23.41 -4.05
C GLN A 44 -17.42 -22.97 -3.13
N GLU A 45 -18.47 -22.39 -3.68
CA GLU A 45 -19.65 -21.96 -2.95
C GLU A 45 -20.32 -23.11 -2.17
N GLU A 46 -20.45 -24.28 -2.79
CA GLU A 46 -21.03 -25.45 -2.13
C GLU A 46 -20.15 -25.93 -0.98
N VAL A 47 -18.83 -25.99 -1.21
CA VAL A 47 -17.87 -26.36 -0.17
C VAL A 47 -17.90 -25.37 0.98
N ALA A 48 -17.90 -24.08 0.68
CA ALA A 48 -17.97 -23.01 1.69
C ALA A 48 -19.22 -23.14 2.57
N LYS A 49 -20.39 -23.38 1.97
CA LYS A 49 -21.65 -23.62 2.72
C LYS A 49 -21.59 -24.86 3.63
N LYS A 50 -20.99 -25.94 3.15
CA LYS A 50 -20.82 -27.15 3.97
C LYS A 50 -19.85 -26.97 5.11
N VAL A 51 -18.71 -26.28 4.85
CA VAL A 51 -17.70 -25.99 5.87
C VAL A 51 -18.23 -25.03 6.94
N ALA A 52 -19.00 -24.04 6.55
CA ALA A 52 -19.62 -23.10 7.50
C ALA A 52 -20.60 -23.75 8.46
N GLY A 53 -21.12 -24.95 8.11
CA GLY A 53 -21.97 -25.76 8.98
C GLY A 53 -21.20 -26.72 9.90
N LEU A 54 -19.86 -26.79 9.80
CA LEU A 54 -19.05 -27.62 10.67
C LEU A 54 -18.85 -26.97 12.03
N PHE A 55 -18.58 -27.80 13.05
CA PHE A 55 -18.05 -27.28 14.31
C PHE A 55 -16.61 -26.85 14.12
N LEU A 56 -16.36 -25.54 14.23
CA LEU A 56 -15.05 -24.94 14.12
C LEU A 56 -14.68 -24.34 15.48
N ASP A 57 -13.48 -24.65 15.93
CA ASP A 57 -12.96 -24.06 17.16
C ASP A 57 -12.32 -22.68 16.90
N TYR A 58 -11.78 -22.08 17.94
CA TYR A 58 -11.11 -20.77 17.86
C TYR A 58 -9.92 -20.78 16.90
N ASP A 59 -9.10 -21.83 16.97
CA ASP A 59 -7.88 -21.92 16.16
C ASP A 59 -8.23 -22.11 14.69
N ASP A 60 -9.30 -22.83 14.37
CA ASP A 60 -9.85 -22.96 13.03
C ASP A 60 -10.29 -21.63 12.44
N LEU A 61 -11.05 -20.87 13.22
CA LEU A 61 -11.52 -19.54 12.81
C LEU A 61 -10.36 -18.57 12.64
N GLU A 62 -9.31 -18.68 13.46
CA GLU A 62 -8.12 -17.85 13.31
C GLU A 62 -7.36 -18.20 12.03
N VAL A 63 -7.20 -19.48 11.69
CA VAL A 63 -6.60 -19.93 10.42
C VAL A 63 -7.39 -19.40 9.22
N ILE A 64 -8.71 -19.50 9.25
CA ILE A 64 -9.59 -18.95 8.20
C ILE A 64 -9.40 -17.44 8.09
N ARG A 65 -9.41 -16.73 9.19
CA ARG A 65 -9.23 -15.28 9.25
C ARG A 65 -7.88 -14.84 8.67
N GLN A 66 -6.79 -15.50 9.05
CA GLN A 66 -5.45 -15.22 8.54
C GLN A 66 -5.34 -15.47 7.03
N ASN A 67 -5.91 -16.56 6.53
CA ASN A 67 -5.93 -16.84 5.10
C ASN A 67 -6.78 -15.84 4.31
N ALA A 68 -7.92 -15.42 4.85
CA ALA A 68 -8.76 -14.39 4.24
C ALA A 68 -7.99 -13.04 4.11
N TYR A 69 -7.25 -12.64 5.14
CA TYR A 69 -6.42 -11.44 5.08
C TYR A 69 -5.24 -11.57 4.14
N LYS A 70 -4.54 -12.70 4.15
CA LYS A 70 -3.38 -12.97 3.30
C LYS A 70 -3.72 -12.90 1.81
N ASN A 71 -4.89 -13.41 1.43
CA ASN A 71 -5.31 -13.43 0.03
C ASN A 71 -5.77 -12.07 -0.51
N VAL A 72 -6.18 -11.17 0.37
CA VAL A 72 -6.61 -9.80 -0.02
C VAL A 72 -5.42 -8.82 -0.08
N SER A 73 -4.29 -9.16 0.50
CA SER A 73 -3.17 -8.23 0.63
C SER A 73 -2.18 -8.34 -0.54
N LYS A 74 -2.18 -7.31 -1.39
CA LYS A 74 -1.05 -7.05 -2.30
C LYS A 74 0.08 -6.43 -1.48
N LYS A 75 1.34 -6.76 -1.82
CA LYS A 75 2.47 -6.05 -1.22
C LYS A 75 2.42 -4.59 -1.65
N VAL A 76 2.47 -3.68 -0.69
CA VAL A 76 2.47 -2.24 -0.92
C VAL A 76 3.73 -1.67 -0.30
N LEU A 77 4.58 -1.09 -1.13
CA LEU A 77 5.71 -0.30 -0.68
C LEU A 77 5.29 1.16 -0.63
N SER A 78 5.62 1.84 0.43
CA SER A 78 5.41 3.27 0.56
C SER A 78 6.59 3.90 1.28
N GLY A 79 6.70 5.23 1.22
CA GLY A 79 7.79 5.92 1.88
C GLY A 79 7.56 7.42 1.92
N PHE A 80 8.39 8.08 2.70
CA PHE A 80 8.46 9.53 2.83
C PHE A 80 9.84 9.92 3.37
N ASN A 81 10.16 11.19 3.34
CA ASN A 81 11.40 11.70 3.89
C ASN A 81 11.15 12.42 5.23
N LEU A 82 12.12 12.29 6.13
CA LEU A 82 12.25 13.16 7.29
C LEU A 82 13.29 14.21 6.97
N LYS A 83 12.93 15.47 7.17
CA LYS A 83 13.83 16.62 6.98
C LYS A 83 14.02 17.33 8.29
N SER A 84 15.28 17.61 8.64
CA SER A 84 15.61 18.40 9.82
C SER A 84 16.58 19.53 9.46
N ASN A 85 16.44 20.64 10.17
CA ASN A 85 17.42 21.73 10.12
C ASN A 85 18.62 21.49 11.05
N SER A 86 18.57 20.45 11.89
CA SER A 86 19.59 20.08 12.87
C SER A 86 19.95 18.60 12.80
N ILE A 87 21.24 18.29 12.69
CA ILE A 87 21.78 16.91 12.68
C ILE A 87 21.44 16.17 13.99
N PHE A 88 21.43 16.89 15.12
CA PHE A 88 21.18 16.29 16.43
C PHE A 88 19.76 15.79 16.59
N ASP A 89 18.77 16.42 15.96
CA ASP A 89 17.38 16.04 16.07
C ASP A 89 17.11 14.69 15.42
N LEU A 90 17.72 14.43 14.24
CA LEU A 90 17.59 13.14 13.55
C LEU A 90 18.24 11.98 14.32
N LYS A 91 19.39 12.22 14.97
CA LYS A 91 20.06 11.18 15.76
C LYS A 91 19.31 10.81 17.04
N GLY A 92 18.52 11.75 17.60
CA GLY A 92 17.67 11.51 18.75
C GLY A 92 16.40 10.71 18.46
N ILE A 93 15.99 10.60 17.20
CA ILE A 93 14.77 9.88 16.79
C ILE A 93 14.71 8.44 17.30
N TYR A 94 15.84 7.74 17.37
CA TYR A 94 15.88 6.36 17.85
C TYR A 94 15.34 6.22 19.28
N GLU A 95 15.79 7.10 20.18
CA GLU A 95 15.38 7.07 21.59
C GLU A 95 13.92 7.48 21.73
N ASP A 96 13.50 8.48 20.99
CA ASP A 96 12.13 8.96 21.00
C ASP A 96 11.14 7.94 20.42
N LEU A 97 11.53 7.23 19.36
CA LEU A 97 10.73 6.14 18.81
C LEU A 97 10.57 5.00 19.80
N ARG A 98 11.66 4.64 20.51
CA ARG A 98 11.61 3.63 21.55
C ARG A 98 10.64 4.04 22.66
N ASP A 99 10.70 5.28 23.08
CA ASP A 99 9.85 5.81 24.14
C ASP A 99 8.40 5.99 23.65
N ALA A 100 8.19 6.42 22.41
CA ALA A 100 6.87 6.52 21.79
C ALA A 100 6.23 5.15 21.56
N GLY A 101 7.02 4.12 21.26
CA GLY A 101 6.55 2.75 21.04
C GLY A 101 6.02 2.08 22.30
N THR A 102 6.50 2.51 23.48
CA THR A 102 5.95 2.08 24.79
C THR A 102 4.60 2.73 25.11
N LEU A 103 4.20 3.78 24.39
CA LEU A 103 2.89 4.41 24.51
C LEU A 103 1.80 3.58 23.77
N SER A 104 1.48 2.41 24.33
CA SER A 104 0.35 1.57 23.89
C SER A 104 -1.01 2.29 23.90
N THR A 105 -1.06 3.51 24.45
CA THR A 105 -2.25 4.35 24.61
C THR A 105 -2.85 4.84 23.30
N LYS A 106 -2.14 4.75 22.17
CA LYS A 106 -2.63 5.23 20.85
C LYS A 106 -2.94 4.13 19.84
N GLY A 107 -2.93 2.87 20.25
CA GLY A 107 -3.25 1.74 19.38
C GLY A 107 -2.12 1.31 18.44
N TYR A 108 -0.90 1.76 18.71
CA TYR A 108 0.32 1.32 18.01
C TYR A 108 1.30 0.73 19.04
N THR A 109 1.93 -0.37 18.68
CA THR A 109 2.98 -0.99 19.50
C THR A 109 4.23 -1.13 18.66
N LEU A 110 5.34 -0.56 19.09
CA LEU A 110 6.65 -0.79 18.50
C LEU A 110 7.16 -2.14 18.98
N ASN A 111 7.28 -3.12 18.08
CA ASN A 111 7.71 -4.48 18.44
C ASN A 111 9.24 -4.58 18.46
N THR A 112 9.88 -4.04 17.43
CA THR A 112 11.33 -4.08 17.25
C THR A 112 11.85 -2.74 16.75
N LEU A 113 13.03 -2.36 17.17
CA LEU A 113 13.79 -1.26 16.61
C LEU A 113 15.28 -1.55 16.75
N VAL A 114 15.95 -1.79 15.63
CA VAL A 114 17.36 -2.19 15.59
C VAL A 114 18.15 -1.15 14.79
N LYS A 115 19.25 -0.67 15.38
CA LYS A 115 20.20 0.22 14.72
C LYS A 115 21.30 -0.61 14.07
N GLN A 116 21.56 -0.40 12.81
CA GLN A 116 22.62 -1.04 12.05
C GLN A 116 23.51 0.02 11.38
N ASN A 117 24.78 -0.34 11.17
CA ASN A 117 25.67 0.46 10.33
C ASN A 117 25.95 -0.34 9.06
N ILE A 118 25.48 0.16 7.93
CA ILE A 118 25.62 -0.49 6.62
C ILE A 118 26.48 0.45 5.74
N SER A 119 27.66 0.01 5.40
CA SER A 119 28.58 0.80 4.54
C SER A 119 28.83 2.23 5.03
N GLY A 120 28.95 2.40 6.36
CA GLY A 120 29.19 3.71 6.98
C GLY A 120 27.94 4.56 7.22
N LYS A 121 26.76 4.13 6.76
CA LYS A 121 25.49 4.82 6.99
C LYS A 121 24.69 4.14 8.10
N ILE A 122 24.00 4.96 8.88
CA ILE A 122 23.10 4.47 9.93
C ILE A 122 21.78 4.08 9.29
N VAL A 123 21.33 2.87 9.60
CA VAL A 123 20.03 2.34 9.18
C VAL A 123 19.29 1.84 10.42
N TYR A 124 18.05 2.29 10.60
CA TYR A 124 17.17 1.78 11.64
C TYR A 124 16.10 0.90 10.99
N ARG A 125 15.95 -0.32 11.50
CA ARG A 125 14.90 -1.26 11.09
C ARG A 125 13.95 -1.48 12.24
N GLY A 126 12.66 -1.33 11.98
CA GLY A 126 11.65 -1.50 12.99
C GLY A 126 10.41 -2.22 12.48
N SER A 127 9.61 -2.73 13.42
CA SER A 127 8.27 -3.20 13.14
C SER A 127 7.29 -2.65 14.17
N ILE A 128 6.10 -2.34 13.69
CA ILE A 128 4.98 -1.90 14.52
C ILE A 128 3.80 -2.84 14.35
N THR A 129 3.05 -3.03 15.42
CA THR A 129 1.73 -3.65 15.39
C THR A 129 0.65 -2.61 15.65
N TYR A 130 -0.41 -2.64 14.88
CA TYR A 130 -1.57 -1.79 15.08
C TYR A 130 -2.87 -2.49 14.70
N GLN A 131 -4.00 -1.99 15.23
CA GLN A 131 -5.32 -2.50 14.87
C GLN A 131 -5.94 -1.67 13.74
N SER A 132 -6.17 -2.33 12.61
CA SER A 132 -6.90 -1.76 11.48
C SER A 132 -8.38 -2.08 11.61
N LYS A 133 -9.24 -1.04 11.58
CA LYS A 133 -10.70 -1.20 11.66
C LYS A 133 -11.32 -1.04 10.27
N LYS A 134 -12.22 -1.95 9.94
CA LYS A 134 -12.97 -1.94 8.66
C LYS A 134 -14.48 -2.07 8.96
N PRO A 135 -15.16 -0.98 9.29
CA PRO A 135 -16.57 -1.02 9.70
C PRO A 135 -17.52 -1.56 8.63
N THR A 136 -17.11 -1.54 7.35
CA THR A 136 -17.92 -2.05 6.22
C THR A 136 -17.78 -3.56 6.00
N LYS A 137 -16.88 -4.23 6.73
CA LYS A 137 -16.72 -5.68 6.65
C LYS A 137 -17.60 -6.37 7.70
N MET A 138 -17.84 -7.67 7.47
CA MET A 138 -18.52 -8.51 8.47
C MET A 138 -17.85 -8.39 9.83
N ALA A 139 -18.61 -8.49 10.91
CA ALA A 139 -18.12 -8.31 12.27
C ALA A 139 -16.82 -9.09 12.56
N PHE A 140 -16.74 -10.32 12.05
CA PHE A 140 -15.57 -11.20 12.15
C PHE A 140 -14.30 -10.64 11.49
N LEU A 141 -14.43 -9.83 10.44
CA LEU A 141 -13.33 -9.22 9.69
C LEU A 141 -13.17 -7.70 9.94
N GLN A 142 -13.92 -7.13 10.88
CA GLN A 142 -13.88 -5.68 11.13
C GLN A 142 -12.59 -5.21 11.76
N THR A 143 -11.95 -6.04 12.56
CA THR A 143 -10.71 -5.70 13.25
C THR A 143 -9.62 -6.67 12.86
N GLU A 144 -8.54 -6.13 12.33
CA GLU A 144 -7.35 -6.87 11.91
C GLU A 144 -6.14 -6.32 12.67
N GLU A 145 -5.41 -7.19 13.36
CA GLU A 145 -4.10 -6.85 13.91
C GLU A 145 -3.08 -6.96 12.78
N ARG A 146 -2.30 -5.91 12.57
CA ARG A 146 -1.34 -5.81 11.47
C ARG A 146 0.05 -5.51 12.01
N GLU A 147 1.02 -6.28 11.53
CA GLU A 147 2.43 -5.98 11.70
C GLU A 147 2.98 -5.35 10.42
N VAL A 148 3.72 -4.26 10.57
CA VAL A 148 4.28 -3.48 9.47
C VAL A 148 5.75 -3.23 9.75
N TYR A 149 6.58 -3.48 8.74
CA TYR A 149 8.01 -3.27 8.81
C TYR A 149 8.38 -1.94 8.16
N PHE A 150 9.33 -1.26 8.74
CA PHE A 150 9.87 -0.03 8.18
C PHE A 150 11.39 0.03 8.32
N GLU A 151 12.02 0.77 7.42
CA GLU A 151 13.44 1.05 7.43
C GLU A 151 13.66 2.55 7.28
N MET A 152 14.49 3.14 8.14
CA MET A 152 14.91 4.54 8.04
C MET A 152 16.39 4.57 7.68
N LYS A 153 16.74 5.22 6.58
CA LYS A 153 18.10 5.33 6.03
C LYS A 153 18.56 6.78 6.07
N GLU A 154 19.74 7.00 6.57
CA GLU A 154 20.41 8.28 6.46
C GLU A 154 20.82 8.53 5.00
N ILE A 155 20.27 9.55 4.38
CA ILE A 155 20.67 10.01 3.04
C ILE A 155 21.80 11.01 3.18
N ASP A 156 21.61 12.03 3.99
CA ASP A 156 22.60 13.00 4.41
C ASP A 156 22.30 13.51 5.82
N ASP A 157 23.06 14.50 6.27
CA ASP A 157 22.93 15.05 7.63
C ASP A 157 21.56 15.68 7.94
N LYS A 158 20.76 15.99 6.93
CA LYS A 158 19.46 16.67 7.07
C LYS A 158 18.28 15.84 6.59
N TYR A 159 18.53 14.78 5.83
CA TYR A 159 17.47 13.96 5.22
C TYR A 159 17.63 12.49 5.56
N TRP A 160 16.53 11.93 6.01
CA TRP A 160 16.37 10.49 6.21
C TRP A 160 15.23 9.98 5.36
N GLN A 161 15.44 8.92 4.63
CA GLN A 161 14.42 8.22 3.89
C GLN A 161 13.77 7.15 4.76
N VAL A 162 12.44 7.12 4.78
CA VAL A 162 11.65 6.10 5.44
C VAL A 162 11.01 5.23 4.37
N GLU A 163 11.33 3.96 4.37
CA GLU A 163 10.72 2.94 3.51
C GLU A 163 9.83 2.05 4.36
N ILE A 164 8.64 1.72 3.87
CA ILE A 164 7.63 0.95 4.59
C ILE A 164 7.21 -0.23 3.75
N ASP A 165 7.41 -1.43 4.28
CA ASP A 165 6.98 -2.68 3.69
C ASP A 165 5.64 -3.10 4.32
N GLY A 166 4.56 -2.80 3.62
CA GLY A 166 3.21 -3.07 4.07
C GLY A 166 2.40 -3.85 3.03
N CYS A 167 1.12 -3.97 3.31
CA CYS A 167 0.16 -4.61 2.41
C CYS A 167 -0.99 -3.68 2.03
N LYS A 168 -1.11 -2.53 2.70
CA LYS A 168 -2.19 -1.55 2.49
C LYS A 168 -1.67 -0.13 2.68
N SER A 169 -2.34 0.83 2.08
CA SER A 169 -2.02 2.26 2.26
C SER A 169 -2.17 2.74 3.73
N SER A 170 -3.00 2.06 4.53
CA SER A 170 -3.12 2.33 5.97
C SER A 170 -1.83 2.02 6.74
N ASP A 171 -1.00 1.10 6.25
CA ASP A 171 0.25 0.71 6.89
C ASP A 171 1.25 1.88 6.87
N GLY A 172 1.38 2.54 5.72
CA GLY A 172 2.19 3.76 5.59
C GLY A 172 1.73 4.87 6.53
N LYS A 173 0.41 5.09 6.62
CA LYS A 173 -0.16 6.08 7.54
C LYS A 173 0.09 5.73 9.01
N ALA A 174 0.10 4.45 9.37
CA ALA A 174 0.38 4.02 10.74
C ALA A 174 1.82 4.33 11.15
N VAL A 175 2.80 4.00 10.29
CA VAL A 175 4.21 4.35 10.53
C VAL A 175 4.41 5.87 10.56
N GLN A 176 3.80 6.60 9.61
CA GLN A 176 3.87 8.05 9.57
C GLN A 176 3.36 8.70 10.86
N LYS A 177 2.22 8.23 11.40
CA LYS A 177 1.68 8.72 12.66
C LYS A 177 2.60 8.41 13.85
N LEU A 178 3.18 7.21 13.91
CA LEU A 178 4.16 6.89 14.94
C LEU A 178 5.34 7.86 14.91
N LEU A 179 5.88 8.11 13.72
CA LEU A 179 7.00 9.04 13.54
C LEU A 179 6.60 10.48 13.86
N GLN A 180 5.41 10.93 13.47
CA GLN A 180 4.90 12.26 13.82
C GLN A 180 4.85 12.49 15.34
N GLU A 181 4.44 11.48 16.09
CA GLU A 181 4.43 11.56 17.55
C GLU A 181 5.85 11.58 18.14
N ALA A 182 6.75 10.76 17.59
CA ALA A 182 8.15 10.71 18.04
C ALA A 182 8.92 12.01 17.77
N VAL A 183 8.59 12.72 16.68
CA VAL A 183 9.26 13.99 16.32
C VAL A 183 8.51 15.23 16.82
N LYS A 184 7.41 15.05 17.54
CA LYS A 184 6.61 16.16 18.04
C LYS A 184 7.42 17.07 18.96
N GLY A 185 7.43 18.37 18.63
CA GLY A 185 8.22 19.38 19.36
C GLY A 185 9.68 19.48 18.95
N LYS A 186 10.10 18.74 17.92
CA LYS A 186 11.41 18.87 17.26
C LYS A 186 11.26 19.58 15.92
N ASN A 187 12.35 20.17 15.45
CA ASN A 187 12.40 20.84 14.14
C ASN A 187 12.61 19.78 13.03
N ILE A 188 11.74 18.76 13.00
CA ILE A 188 11.75 17.70 12.01
C ILE A 188 10.41 17.71 11.28
N ASP A 189 10.49 17.89 9.99
CA ASP A 189 9.35 17.87 9.08
C ASP A 189 9.25 16.50 8.40
N ILE A 190 8.03 16.01 8.24
CA ILE A 190 7.76 14.86 7.39
C ILE A 190 7.45 15.38 6.00
N ASP A 191 8.36 15.15 5.08
CA ASP A 191 8.24 15.53 3.69
C ASP A 191 7.67 14.36 2.89
N SER A 192 6.42 14.51 2.46
CA SER A 192 5.75 13.56 1.57
C SER A 192 5.63 14.18 0.18
N ILE A 193 5.77 13.36 -0.85
CA ILE A 193 5.53 13.80 -2.22
C ILE A 193 4.08 14.21 -2.35
N ASP A 194 3.86 15.50 -2.54
CA ASP A 194 2.54 16.07 -2.82
C ASP A 194 2.41 16.28 -4.33
N ILE A 195 1.67 15.39 -4.97
CA ILE A 195 1.51 15.41 -6.43
C ILE A 195 0.83 16.69 -6.92
N ASP A 196 -0.02 17.29 -6.10
CA ASP A 196 -0.74 18.51 -6.47
C ASP A 196 0.22 19.72 -6.59
N LYS A 197 1.38 19.65 -5.96
CA LYS A 197 2.46 20.67 -6.06
C LYS A 197 3.44 20.43 -7.20
N LEU A 198 3.43 19.25 -7.80
CA LEU A 198 4.30 18.95 -8.92
C LEU A 198 3.79 19.58 -10.21
N SER A 199 4.70 20.00 -11.08
CA SER A 199 4.33 20.40 -12.45
C SER A 199 3.85 19.19 -13.25
N VAL A 200 3.04 19.41 -14.29
CA VAL A 200 2.64 18.36 -15.24
C VAL A 200 3.87 17.62 -15.75
N LYS A 201 4.88 18.38 -16.19
CA LYS A 201 6.13 17.83 -16.72
C LYS A 201 6.87 16.96 -15.69
N SER A 202 7.02 17.45 -14.46
CA SER A 202 7.73 16.68 -13.41
C SER A 202 7.00 15.39 -13.04
N THR A 203 5.68 15.40 -13.11
CA THR A 203 4.88 14.19 -12.85
C THR A 203 5.07 13.16 -13.96
N ILE A 204 5.07 13.59 -15.22
CA ILE A 204 5.30 12.70 -16.36
C ILE A 204 6.72 12.13 -16.31
N GLU A 205 7.74 12.98 -16.11
CA GLU A 205 9.14 12.59 -15.99
C GLU A 205 9.35 11.55 -14.87
N PHE A 206 8.69 11.72 -13.71
CA PHE A 206 8.77 10.75 -12.63
C PHE A 206 8.29 9.35 -13.05
N PHE A 207 7.14 9.25 -13.71
CA PHE A 207 6.63 7.96 -14.16
C PHE A 207 7.47 7.36 -15.29
N ASP A 208 7.99 8.18 -16.19
CA ASP A 208 8.85 7.74 -17.29
C ASP A 208 10.22 7.27 -16.78
N GLU A 209 10.80 7.96 -15.81
CA GLU A 209 12.06 7.54 -15.17
C GLU A 209 11.88 6.21 -14.42
N LEU A 210 10.77 6.04 -13.71
CA LEU A 210 10.45 4.78 -13.04
C LEU A 210 10.30 3.64 -14.05
N ALA A 211 9.72 3.91 -15.22
CA ALA A 211 9.62 2.93 -16.30
C ALA A 211 11.00 2.50 -16.84
N GLN A 212 11.92 3.45 -17.00
CA GLN A 212 13.22 3.20 -17.61
C GLN A 212 14.25 2.65 -16.61
N ASN A 213 14.28 3.16 -15.39
CA ASN A 213 15.38 2.96 -14.44
C ASN A 213 14.94 2.35 -13.11
N GLY A 214 13.64 2.29 -12.82
CA GLY A 214 13.12 1.98 -11.49
C GLY A 214 13.37 0.55 -11.00
N MET A 215 13.68 -0.40 -11.89
CA MET A 215 13.88 -1.81 -11.54
C MET A 215 15.32 -2.29 -11.71
N GLY A 216 16.24 -1.39 -12.04
CA GLY A 216 17.64 -1.75 -12.33
C GLY A 216 17.80 -2.52 -13.64
N ASN A 217 19.03 -2.93 -13.93
CA ASN A 217 19.42 -3.42 -15.26
C ASN A 217 18.92 -4.83 -15.62
N GLU A 218 18.45 -5.60 -14.64
CA GLU A 218 18.03 -7.00 -14.85
C GLU A 218 16.57 -7.12 -15.29
N TRP A 219 15.78 -6.06 -15.07
CA TRP A 219 14.38 -6.01 -15.39
C TRP A 219 14.12 -5.05 -16.54
N LEU A 220 13.45 -5.52 -17.58
CA LEU A 220 13.09 -4.73 -18.72
C LEU A 220 11.59 -4.43 -18.72
N LEU A 221 11.23 -3.20 -19.04
CA LEU A 221 9.85 -2.83 -19.25
C LEU A 221 9.32 -3.53 -20.50
N ASP A 222 8.29 -4.37 -20.32
CA ASP A 222 7.60 -5.01 -21.44
C ASP A 222 6.44 -4.12 -21.93
N ASP A 223 5.69 -3.53 -20.98
CA ASP A 223 4.46 -2.83 -21.30
C ASP A 223 4.01 -1.90 -20.16
N VAL A 224 3.14 -0.95 -20.49
CA VAL A 224 2.31 -0.17 -19.56
C VAL A 224 0.87 -0.61 -19.74
N ALA A 225 0.40 -1.44 -18.80
CA ALA A 225 -0.91 -2.11 -18.92
C ALA A 225 -2.09 -1.28 -18.41
N ARG A 226 -1.84 -0.30 -17.54
CA ARG A 226 -2.87 0.58 -17.00
C ARG A 226 -2.29 1.95 -16.67
N LEU A 227 -3.03 2.98 -17.04
CA LEU A 227 -2.66 4.36 -16.82
C LEU A 227 -3.86 5.12 -16.25
N THR A 228 -3.63 5.90 -15.19
CA THR A 228 -4.64 6.76 -14.58
C THR A 228 -4.11 8.18 -14.61
N PHE A 229 -4.93 9.10 -15.10
CA PHE A 229 -4.59 10.50 -15.13
C PHE A 229 -5.76 11.37 -14.68
N LYS A 230 -5.45 12.55 -14.17
CA LYS A 230 -6.39 13.53 -13.64
C LYS A 230 -6.06 14.90 -14.22
N LYS A 231 -7.06 15.68 -14.55
CA LYS A 231 -6.86 17.08 -14.92
C LYS A 231 -6.35 17.84 -13.69
N LYS A 232 -5.29 18.60 -13.84
CA LYS A 232 -4.81 19.48 -12.77
C LYS A 232 -5.81 20.63 -12.63
N GLU A 233 -6.32 20.85 -11.42
CA GLU A 233 -7.13 22.03 -11.11
C GLU A 233 -6.19 23.24 -11.13
N GLU A 234 -6.37 24.16 -12.07
CA GLU A 234 -5.72 25.46 -12.03
C GLU A 234 -6.48 26.32 -11.03
N GLU A 235 -5.74 27.04 -10.17
CA GLU A 235 -6.35 27.90 -9.13
C GLU A 235 -6.97 29.18 -9.71
N ASP A 236 -6.87 29.44 -11.02
CA ASP A 236 -7.42 30.62 -11.67
C ASP A 236 -8.44 30.23 -12.75
N GLU A 237 -9.70 30.43 -12.43
CA GLU A 237 -10.85 30.43 -13.36
C GLU A 237 -10.86 31.73 -14.17
N GLU A 238 -9.93 31.99 -15.05
CA GLU A 238 -10.12 33.01 -16.10
C GLU A 238 -9.20 32.64 -17.27
N ASP A 239 -9.71 31.79 -18.17
CA ASP A 239 -9.44 31.78 -19.61
C ASP A 239 -9.86 30.44 -20.24
N GLU A 240 -11.20 30.23 -20.31
CA GLU A 240 -11.77 29.23 -21.19
C GLU A 240 -11.78 29.75 -22.65
N GLU A 241 -10.66 30.09 -23.22
CA GLU A 241 -10.60 30.26 -24.68
C GLU A 241 -9.37 29.59 -25.27
N GLN A 242 -9.68 28.65 -26.16
CA GLN A 242 -8.84 28.10 -27.19
C GLN A 242 -7.99 26.87 -26.86
N ASN A 243 -8.60 25.70 -27.14
CA ASN A 243 -7.89 24.74 -27.97
C ASN A 243 -8.86 23.69 -28.55
N ALA A 244 -9.00 23.65 -29.85
CA ALA A 244 -9.85 22.72 -30.62
C ALA A 244 -9.51 21.22 -30.45
N THR A 245 -8.44 20.90 -29.73
CA THR A 245 -8.04 19.54 -29.34
C THR A 245 -8.78 19.05 -28.09
N SER A 246 -9.53 19.92 -27.41
CA SER A 246 -10.13 19.65 -26.10
C SER A 246 -11.56 19.06 -26.14
N GLU A 247 -12.22 19.00 -27.31
CA GLU A 247 -13.61 18.51 -27.37
C GLU A 247 -13.74 17.06 -26.87
N GLN A 248 -12.74 16.19 -27.14
CA GLN A 248 -12.77 14.80 -26.69
C GLN A 248 -12.50 14.64 -25.19
N LEU A 249 -11.87 15.63 -24.55
CA LEU A 249 -11.52 15.64 -23.14
C LEU A 249 -12.41 16.57 -22.31
N SER A 250 -13.32 17.30 -22.95
CA SER A 250 -14.22 18.24 -22.28
C SER A 250 -15.07 17.52 -21.24
N GLY A 251 -15.05 18.02 -19.99
CA GLY A 251 -15.79 17.45 -18.87
C GLY A 251 -15.15 16.19 -18.22
N ILE A 252 -14.01 15.69 -18.73
CA ILE A 252 -13.30 14.58 -18.11
C ILE A 252 -12.36 15.14 -17.05
N THR A 253 -12.63 14.86 -15.78
CA THR A 253 -11.74 15.23 -14.65
C THR A 253 -10.71 14.15 -14.34
N GLN A 254 -11.05 12.89 -14.62
CA GLN A 254 -10.18 11.73 -14.40
C GLN A 254 -10.49 10.66 -15.43
N ALA A 255 -9.46 9.96 -15.93
CA ALA A 255 -9.64 8.82 -16.80
C ALA A 255 -8.70 7.67 -16.44
N ILE A 256 -9.15 6.46 -16.74
CA ILE A 256 -8.38 5.23 -16.59
C ILE A 256 -8.36 4.53 -17.93
N LEU A 257 -7.17 4.28 -18.45
CA LEU A 257 -6.95 3.48 -19.65
C LEU A 257 -6.37 2.12 -19.27
N GLU A 258 -6.85 1.08 -19.90
CA GLU A 258 -6.33 -0.28 -19.78
C GLU A 258 -6.09 -0.84 -21.18
N GLY A 259 -4.95 -1.48 -21.39
CA GLY A 259 -4.61 -2.04 -22.71
C GLY A 259 -3.13 -2.37 -22.82
N LYS A 260 -2.66 -2.37 -24.08
CA LYS A 260 -1.25 -2.56 -24.43
C LYS A 260 -0.70 -1.29 -25.06
N ASN A 261 0.58 -1.04 -24.87
CA ASN A 261 1.30 0.10 -25.46
C ASN A 261 0.62 1.45 -25.15
N LEU A 262 0.07 1.60 -23.94
CA LEU A 262 -0.71 2.78 -23.57
C LEU A 262 0.13 4.05 -23.65
N ARG A 263 1.44 3.97 -23.36
CA ARG A 263 2.32 5.14 -23.37
C ARG A 263 2.47 5.77 -24.76
N ASP A 264 2.33 4.98 -25.83
CA ASP A 264 2.39 5.44 -27.22
C ASP A 264 1.01 5.82 -27.80
N ASN A 265 -0.05 5.72 -26.99
CA ASN A 265 -1.40 6.02 -27.44
C ASN A 265 -1.57 7.52 -27.67
N THR A 266 -2.17 7.90 -28.79
CA THR A 266 -2.44 9.30 -29.15
C THR A 266 -3.31 10.02 -28.13
N PHE A 267 -4.29 9.34 -27.56
CA PHE A 267 -5.14 9.90 -26.51
C PHE A 267 -4.35 10.27 -25.25
N VAL A 268 -3.34 9.48 -24.88
CA VAL A 268 -2.46 9.79 -23.74
C VAL A 268 -1.65 11.05 -24.03
N ARG A 269 -1.04 11.16 -25.23
CA ARG A 269 -0.28 12.36 -25.63
C ARG A 269 -1.16 13.61 -25.67
N THR A 270 -2.37 13.50 -26.23
CA THR A 270 -3.34 14.61 -26.22
C THR A 270 -3.72 15.02 -24.80
N SER A 271 -3.85 14.06 -23.88
CA SER A 271 -4.14 14.35 -22.46
C SER A 271 -2.99 15.07 -21.76
N GLU A 272 -1.74 14.71 -22.06
CA GLU A 272 -0.56 15.42 -21.55
C GLU A 272 -0.54 16.88 -22.04
N ASP A 273 -0.79 17.10 -23.34
CA ASP A 273 -0.85 18.43 -23.96
C ASP A 273 -2.01 19.28 -23.37
N ALA A 274 -3.08 18.63 -22.93
CA ALA A 274 -4.24 19.26 -22.29
C ALA A 274 -4.07 19.46 -20.76
N GLY A 275 -2.86 19.29 -20.21
CA GLY A 275 -2.56 19.56 -18.81
C GLY A 275 -2.97 18.46 -17.82
N TYR A 276 -3.25 17.24 -18.29
CA TYR A 276 -3.50 16.11 -17.40
C TYR A 276 -2.19 15.58 -16.82
N ILE A 277 -2.22 15.20 -15.55
CA ILE A 277 -1.12 14.58 -14.84
C ILE A 277 -1.38 13.10 -14.63
N PHE A 278 -0.32 12.29 -14.67
CA PHE A 278 -0.42 10.89 -14.28
C PHE A 278 -0.52 10.77 -12.75
N THR A 279 -1.50 10.02 -12.28
CA THR A 279 -1.67 9.73 -10.86
C THR A 279 -1.34 8.29 -10.51
N ALA A 280 -1.44 7.38 -11.47
CA ALA A 280 -0.98 6.01 -11.32
C ALA A 280 -0.64 5.37 -12.66
N MET A 281 0.38 4.49 -12.64
CA MET A 281 0.79 3.71 -13.79
C MET A 281 1.08 2.27 -13.37
N THR A 282 0.63 1.30 -14.16
CA THR A 282 0.93 -0.11 -13.94
C THR A 282 1.90 -0.57 -15.02
N TYR A 283 3.09 -0.88 -14.60
CA TYR A 283 4.17 -1.40 -15.43
C TYR A 283 4.18 -2.91 -15.41
N VAL A 284 4.54 -3.48 -16.51
CA VAL A 284 4.83 -4.90 -16.67
C VAL A 284 6.30 -5.07 -16.97
N PHE A 285 7.04 -5.64 -16.04
CA PHE A 285 8.47 -5.90 -16.19
C PHE A 285 8.72 -7.39 -16.36
N SER A 286 9.74 -7.73 -17.16
CA SER A 286 10.26 -9.08 -17.27
C SER A 286 11.74 -9.15 -16.93
N ASN A 287 12.12 -10.22 -16.24
CA ASN A 287 13.51 -10.60 -16.05
C ASN A 287 13.82 -11.73 -17.02
N LYS A 288 14.61 -11.43 -18.04
CA LYS A 288 14.96 -12.41 -19.09
C LYS A 288 15.85 -13.53 -18.61
N VAL A 289 16.64 -13.29 -17.56
CA VAL A 289 17.55 -14.29 -16.98
C VAL A 289 16.77 -15.32 -16.18
N GLU A 290 15.84 -14.86 -15.36
CA GLU A 290 15.05 -15.72 -14.49
C GLU A 290 13.72 -16.19 -15.12
N GLY A 291 13.34 -15.66 -16.28
CA GLY A 291 12.06 -15.94 -16.93
C GLY A 291 10.84 -15.49 -16.13
N LYS A 292 11.02 -14.56 -15.19
CA LYS A 292 9.97 -14.04 -14.33
C LYS A 292 9.33 -12.79 -14.92
N ARG A 293 8.02 -12.61 -14.65
CA ARG A 293 7.28 -11.42 -14.99
C ARG A 293 6.56 -10.87 -13.77
N ILE A 294 6.61 -9.57 -13.58
CA ILE A 294 5.94 -8.89 -12.45
C ILE A 294 5.15 -7.68 -12.95
N ASN A 295 4.07 -7.37 -12.25
CA ASN A 295 3.29 -6.16 -12.45
C ASN A 295 3.50 -5.25 -11.25
N ILE A 296 3.93 -4.02 -11.51
CA ILE A 296 4.14 -2.99 -10.48
C ILE A 296 3.20 -1.83 -10.77
N ARG A 297 2.37 -1.47 -9.80
CA ARG A 297 1.58 -0.25 -9.84
C ARG A 297 2.24 0.81 -8.98
N ALA A 298 2.75 1.86 -9.61
CA ALA A 298 3.09 3.10 -8.94
C ALA A 298 1.85 3.99 -8.87
N GLU A 299 1.59 4.57 -7.72
CA GLU A 299 0.45 5.45 -7.49
C GLU A 299 0.87 6.59 -6.57
N CYS A 300 0.72 7.81 -7.03
CA CYS A 300 0.89 9.00 -6.22
C CYS A 300 -0.48 9.39 -5.65
N LYS A 301 -0.58 9.43 -4.33
CA LYS A 301 -1.81 9.88 -3.66
C LYS A 301 -1.57 11.30 -3.18
N GLY A 302 -2.40 12.22 -3.65
CA GLY A 302 -2.44 13.57 -3.12
C GLY A 302 -2.72 13.57 -1.62
N SER A 303 -2.25 14.59 -0.91
CA SER A 303 -2.60 14.80 0.50
C SER A 303 -4.11 14.84 0.63
N PRO A 304 -4.73 14.16 1.60
CA PRO A 304 -6.15 14.33 1.83
C PRO A 304 -6.39 15.81 2.15
N LYS A 305 -7.22 16.47 1.36
CA LYS A 305 -7.73 17.81 1.73
C LYS A 305 -8.34 17.67 3.12
N ILE A 306 -7.78 18.39 4.11
CA ILE A 306 -8.29 18.49 5.48
C ILE A 306 -9.55 19.34 5.47
#